data_d2b73bf7b854c3009e13af9d9c01d169
#
_entry.id   d2b73bf7b854c3009e13af9d9c01d169
#
_cell.length_a   1.000
_cell.length_b   1.000
_cell.length_c   1.000
_cell.angle_alpha   90.00
_cell.angle_beta   90.00
_cell.angle_gamma   90.00
#
_symmetry.space_group_name_H-M   'P 1'
#
loop_
_entity.id
_entity.type
_entity.pdbx_description
1 polymer ?
#
loop_
_entity_poly.entity_id
_entity_poly.type
_entity_poly.pdbx_seq_one_letter_code
_entity_poly.pdbx_strand_id
1 'polypeptide(L)'
;MSLSSPYQDPALCRALLDRLQTALDGRELRFMEVCGTHTVSIFQSGLRSLLPKEVTHLSGPGCPVCVTHDAEVAAFLDLAGRDGVIIATFGDLLRVPGPGARSLKHAQAQGARIEIVYSPLDALNIAAANPGDTVVFLGIGFETTAPTVAATLMMAEQRKLDNFCVLSLHKLVPPVLRALLDDKDGCGVQAFLLPGHVSTILGLEPYGFLASEYRVPAVVGGFEPVDILQALCIMAEQRRDDAPAVVNAYQRAVSDQGNPRARALLETYFMPSDALWRGLGPIPNSGLALRPA
;
A
#
# COMPACT_ATOMS: atom_id res chain seq x y z
N MET A 1 -15.85 -28.46 15.40
CA MET A 1 -16.41 -27.59 14.33
C MET A 1 -15.26 -26.79 13.78
N SER A 2 -14.91 -27.01 12.51
CA SER A 2 -13.88 -26.22 11.83
C SER A 2 -14.41 -24.80 11.69
N LEU A 3 -13.66 -23.82 12.24
CA LEU A 3 -13.90 -22.39 12.05
C LEU A 3 -13.41 -21.91 10.68
N SER A 4 -13.64 -22.70 9.62
CA SER A 4 -13.32 -22.27 8.27
C SER A 4 -14.23 -21.09 7.93
N SER A 5 -13.62 -19.94 7.69
CA SER A 5 -14.30 -18.75 7.18
C SER A 5 -15.08 -19.13 5.93
N PRO A 6 -16.34 -18.68 5.75
CA PRO A 6 -17.10 -18.93 4.51
C PRO A 6 -16.38 -18.40 3.26
N TYR A 7 -15.45 -17.48 3.43
CA TYR A 7 -14.60 -16.93 2.35
C TYR A 7 -13.41 -17.84 1.97
N GLN A 8 -13.26 -19.00 2.64
CA GLN A 8 -12.27 -20.03 2.34
C GLN A 8 -12.94 -21.36 1.94
N ASP A 9 -14.25 -21.38 1.68
CA ASP A 9 -15.02 -22.57 1.31
C ASP A 9 -14.54 -23.13 -0.04
N PRO A 10 -14.01 -24.38 -0.07
CA PRO A 10 -13.52 -24.98 -1.31
C PRO A 10 -14.60 -25.21 -2.36
N ALA A 11 -15.86 -25.43 -1.95
CA ALA A 11 -16.96 -25.64 -2.89
C ALA A 11 -17.31 -24.31 -3.59
N LEU A 12 -17.35 -23.22 -2.83
CA LEU A 12 -17.58 -21.89 -3.37
C LEU A 12 -16.39 -21.45 -4.27
N CYS A 13 -15.15 -21.75 -3.87
CA CYS A 13 -13.99 -21.48 -4.71
C CYS A 13 -14.07 -22.21 -6.07
N ARG A 14 -14.48 -23.48 -6.08
CA ARG A 14 -14.67 -24.24 -7.33
C ARG A 14 -15.75 -23.61 -8.21
N ALA A 15 -16.89 -23.28 -7.65
CA ALA A 15 -17.98 -22.62 -8.39
C ALA A 15 -17.55 -21.28 -8.98
N LEU A 16 -16.72 -20.51 -8.27
CA LEU A 16 -16.15 -19.25 -8.77
C LEU A 16 -15.10 -19.47 -9.86
N LEU A 17 -14.30 -20.54 -9.79
CA LEU A 17 -13.37 -20.90 -10.87
C LEU A 17 -14.13 -21.28 -12.15
N ASP A 18 -15.21 -22.05 -12.05
CA ASP A 18 -16.07 -22.40 -13.19
C ASP A 18 -16.73 -21.14 -13.80
N ARG A 19 -17.20 -20.22 -12.94
CA ARG A 19 -17.73 -18.92 -13.38
C ARG A 19 -16.66 -18.09 -14.08
N LEU A 20 -15.45 -18.03 -13.53
CA LEU A 20 -14.32 -17.33 -14.13
C LEU A 20 -13.99 -17.87 -15.51
N GLN A 21 -13.88 -19.20 -15.65
CA GLN A 21 -13.64 -19.85 -16.94
C GLN A 21 -14.72 -19.48 -17.97
N THR A 22 -15.97 -19.47 -17.56
CA THR A 22 -17.11 -19.07 -18.40
C THR A 22 -17.03 -17.59 -18.78
N ALA A 23 -16.69 -16.72 -17.81
CA ALA A 23 -16.60 -15.27 -18.03
C ALA A 23 -15.44 -14.88 -18.96
N LEU A 24 -14.34 -15.62 -18.92
CA LEU A 24 -13.20 -15.42 -19.82
C LEU A 24 -13.56 -15.66 -21.29
N ASP A 25 -14.44 -16.59 -21.58
CA ASP A 25 -14.88 -16.90 -22.97
C ASP A 25 -13.69 -17.09 -23.94
N GLY A 26 -12.64 -17.78 -23.47
CA GLY A 26 -11.41 -18.02 -24.21
C GLY A 26 -10.47 -16.81 -24.35
N ARG A 27 -10.78 -15.67 -23.72
CA ARG A 27 -9.95 -14.45 -23.77
C ARG A 27 -8.92 -14.46 -22.64
N GLU A 28 -7.79 -13.84 -22.90
CA GLU A 28 -6.76 -13.63 -21.86
C GLU A 28 -7.16 -12.51 -20.87
N LEU A 29 -6.83 -12.74 -19.60
CA LEU A 29 -6.93 -11.75 -18.52
C LEU A 29 -5.58 -11.62 -17.83
N ARG A 30 -4.89 -10.51 -18.06
CA ARG A 30 -3.66 -10.13 -17.35
C ARG A 30 -4.03 -9.13 -16.27
N PHE A 31 -4.21 -9.60 -15.05
CA PHE A 31 -4.52 -8.73 -13.92
C PHE A 31 -3.30 -8.46 -13.05
N MET A 32 -3.24 -7.25 -12.50
CA MET A 32 -2.22 -6.87 -11.52
C MET A 32 -2.89 -6.61 -10.16
N GLU A 33 -2.37 -7.24 -9.12
CA GLU A 33 -2.65 -6.79 -7.76
C GLU A 33 -1.61 -5.76 -7.31
N VAL A 34 -2.02 -4.81 -6.47
CA VAL A 34 -1.16 -3.75 -5.95
C VAL A 34 -1.18 -3.72 -4.42
N CYS A 35 -1.14 -4.92 -3.83
CA CYS A 35 -1.12 -5.10 -2.37
C CYS A 35 -0.38 -6.39 -2.00
N GLY A 36 0.70 -6.27 -1.23
CA GLY A 36 1.46 -7.45 -0.77
C GLY A 36 0.62 -8.49 -0.05
N THR A 37 -0.48 -8.11 0.62
CA THR A 37 -1.40 -9.05 1.25
C THR A 37 -2.14 -9.89 0.20
N HIS A 38 -2.54 -9.33 -0.95
CA HIS A 38 -3.08 -10.11 -2.06
C HIS A 38 -2.06 -11.09 -2.61
N THR A 39 -0.80 -10.64 -2.83
CA THR A 39 0.28 -11.51 -3.28
C THR A 39 0.40 -12.72 -2.35
N VAL A 40 0.56 -12.46 -1.05
CA VAL A 40 0.68 -13.53 -0.04
C VAL A 40 -0.52 -14.46 -0.06
N SER A 41 -1.74 -13.93 -0.10
CA SER A 41 -2.96 -14.74 -0.10
C SER A 41 -3.09 -15.63 -1.34
N ILE A 42 -2.81 -15.10 -2.53
CA ILE A 42 -2.83 -15.85 -3.79
C ILE A 42 -1.86 -17.04 -3.75
N PHE A 43 -0.66 -16.82 -3.18
CA PHE A 43 0.36 -17.87 -3.08
C PHE A 43 0.04 -18.88 -1.98
N GLN A 44 -0.32 -18.43 -0.78
CA GLN A 44 -0.57 -19.31 0.37
C GLN A 44 -1.82 -20.18 0.19
N SER A 45 -2.86 -19.65 -0.45
CA SER A 45 -4.08 -20.41 -0.75
C SER A 45 -3.94 -21.38 -1.92
N GLY A 46 -2.83 -21.30 -2.67
CA GLY A 46 -2.63 -22.11 -3.88
C GLY A 46 -3.46 -21.66 -5.08
N LEU A 47 -4.17 -20.53 -5.00
CA LEU A 47 -5.02 -20.03 -6.08
C LEU A 47 -4.28 -19.93 -7.40
N ARG A 48 -3.02 -19.49 -7.38
CA ARG A 48 -2.21 -19.35 -8.59
C ARG A 48 -2.17 -20.61 -9.44
N SER A 49 -2.15 -21.78 -8.81
CA SER A 49 -2.11 -23.09 -9.51
C SER A 49 -3.49 -23.56 -9.99
N LEU A 50 -4.55 -22.93 -9.50
CA LEU A 50 -5.94 -23.27 -9.82
C LEU A 50 -6.55 -22.35 -10.88
N LEU A 51 -5.93 -21.18 -11.10
CA LEU A 51 -6.42 -20.23 -12.10
C LEU A 51 -6.38 -20.84 -13.51
N PRO A 52 -7.37 -20.52 -14.36
CA PRO A 52 -7.36 -20.87 -15.78
C PRO A 52 -6.07 -20.40 -16.47
N LYS A 53 -5.63 -21.14 -17.48
CA LYS A 53 -4.39 -20.82 -18.24
C LYS A 53 -4.43 -19.47 -18.94
N GLU A 54 -5.63 -18.97 -19.22
CA GLU A 54 -5.91 -17.67 -19.80
C GLU A 54 -5.66 -16.51 -18.81
N VAL A 55 -5.54 -16.80 -17.49
CA VAL A 55 -5.33 -15.79 -16.46
C VAL A 55 -3.86 -15.66 -16.14
N THR A 56 -3.31 -14.48 -16.34
CA THR A 56 -1.94 -14.11 -15.92
C THR A 56 -2.00 -13.19 -14.71
N HIS A 57 -1.41 -13.63 -13.61
CA HIS A 57 -1.25 -12.81 -12.40
C HIS A 57 0.07 -12.04 -12.45
N LEU A 58 -0.01 -10.73 -12.30
CA LEU A 58 1.10 -9.80 -12.18
C LEU A 58 1.14 -9.22 -10.77
N SER A 59 2.28 -9.29 -10.10
CA SER A 59 2.48 -8.64 -8.81
C SER A 59 2.95 -7.20 -9.04
N GLY A 60 2.16 -6.24 -8.59
CA GLY A 60 2.44 -4.82 -8.69
C GLY A 60 3.18 -4.25 -7.47
N PRO A 61 3.38 -2.92 -7.41
CA PRO A 61 4.14 -2.25 -6.36
C PRO A 61 3.35 -2.11 -5.04
N GLY A 62 2.92 -3.23 -4.48
CA GLY A 62 2.00 -3.31 -3.33
C GLY A 62 2.64 -3.32 -1.94
N CYS A 63 3.97 -3.14 -1.83
CA CYS A 63 4.70 -3.15 -0.55
C CYS A 63 5.45 -1.82 -0.37
N PRO A 64 5.07 -0.96 0.58
CA PRO A 64 5.68 0.37 0.73
C PRO A 64 7.17 0.28 1.09
N VAL A 65 7.57 -0.72 1.90
CA VAL A 65 8.97 -0.96 2.24
C VAL A 65 9.78 -1.37 1.02
N CYS A 66 9.21 -2.22 0.16
CA CYS A 66 9.88 -2.74 -1.03
C CYS A 66 10.12 -1.64 -2.09
N VAL A 67 9.20 -0.68 -2.18
CA VAL A 67 9.28 0.42 -3.15
C VAL A 67 10.01 1.67 -2.63
N THR A 68 10.49 1.64 -1.38
CA THR A 68 11.31 2.72 -0.81
C THR A 68 12.62 2.82 -1.59
N HIS A 69 12.90 4.00 -2.15
CA HIS A 69 14.04 4.24 -3.01
C HIS A 69 15.36 4.32 -2.21
N ASP A 70 16.49 3.96 -2.83
CA ASP A 70 17.81 3.95 -2.19
C ASP A 70 18.22 5.32 -1.65
N ALA A 71 17.83 6.41 -2.32
CA ALA A 71 18.08 7.78 -1.83
C ALA A 71 17.31 8.07 -0.53
N GLU A 72 16.09 7.54 -0.37
CA GLU A 72 15.32 7.67 0.86
C GLU A 72 15.95 6.85 2.00
N VAL A 73 16.43 5.64 1.67
CA VAL A 73 17.18 4.83 2.63
C VAL A 73 18.46 5.52 3.06
N ALA A 74 19.21 6.13 2.14
CA ALA A 74 20.39 6.92 2.46
C ALA A 74 20.07 8.08 3.40
N ALA A 75 18.97 8.80 3.16
CA ALA A 75 18.55 9.94 3.97
C ALA A 75 18.25 9.54 5.42
N PHE A 76 17.52 8.48 5.67
CA PHE A 76 17.25 8.06 7.05
C PHE A 76 18.46 7.39 7.73
N LEU A 77 19.39 6.78 6.98
CA LEU A 77 20.66 6.29 7.52
C LEU A 77 21.58 7.44 7.94
N ASP A 78 21.60 8.53 7.17
CA ASP A 78 22.31 9.76 7.53
C ASP A 78 21.76 10.39 8.81
N LEU A 79 20.43 10.46 8.96
CA LEU A 79 19.78 10.93 10.17
C LEU A 79 20.12 10.05 11.38
N ALA A 80 20.14 8.73 11.20
CA ALA A 80 20.45 7.79 12.25
C ALA A 80 21.90 7.93 12.78
N GLY A 81 22.83 8.44 11.95
CA GLY A 81 24.22 8.69 12.33
C GLY A 81 24.46 10.01 13.04
N ARG A 82 23.47 10.86 13.22
CA ARG A 82 23.63 12.18 13.86
C ARG A 82 23.54 12.09 15.38
N ASP A 83 24.38 12.82 16.07
CA ASP A 83 24.30 12.96 17.52
C ASP A 83 22.98 13.66 17.91
N GLY A 84 22.40 13.20 19.03
CA GLY A 84 21.14 13.74 19.53
C GLY A 84 19.90 13.35 18.69
N VAL A 85 20.01 12.38 17.79
CA VAL A 85 18.88 11.86 17.01
C VAL A 85 18.53 10.43 17.45
N ILE A 86 17.25 10.19 17.65
CA ILE A 86 16.67 8.87 17.89
C ILE A 86 15.74 8.55 16.70
N ILE A 87 16.00 7.49 15.98
CA ILE A 87 15.10 7.00 14.92
C ILE A 87 14.04 6.11 15.55
N ALA A 88 12.78 6.44 15.40
CA ALA A 88 11.66 5.57 15.72
C ALA A 88 11.10 4.97 14.43
N THR A 89 10.98 3.66 14.36
CA THR A 89 10.59 2.97 13.12
C THR A 89 9.87 1.65 13.38
N PHE A 90 9.12 1.17 12.38
CA PHE A 90 8.63 -0.20 12.39
C PHE A 90 9.77 -1.20 12.11
N GLY A 91 9.65 -2.40 12.66
CA GLY A 91 10.71 -3.39 12.65
C GLY A 91 11.13 -3.92 11.28
N ASP A 92 10.24 -3.85 10.29
CA ASP A 92 10.49 -4.27 8.90
C ASP A 92 11.53 -3.39 8.19
N LEU A 93 11.66 -2.11 8.58
CA LEU A 93 12.66 -1.21 8.00
C LEU A 93 14.09 -1.46 8.46
N LEU A 94 14.30 -2.15 9.58
CA LEU A 94 15.64 -2.37 10.13
C LEU A 94 16.62 -3.05 9.17
N ARG A 95 16.09 -3.89 8.29
CA ARG A 95 16.89 -4.72 7.37
C ARG A 95 16.85 -4.25 5.93
N VAL A 96 16.14 -3.18 5.64
CA VAL A 96 16.08 -2.63 4.27
C VAL A 96 17.47 -2.18 3.86
N PRO A 97 18.02 -2.76 2.77
CA PRO A 97 19.35 -2.38 2.31
C PRO A 97 19.30 -1.04 1.57
N GLY A 98 20.18 -0.15 1.90
CA GLY A 98 20.48 1.07 1.17
C GLY A 98 21.81 0.98 0.44
N PRO A 99 22.35 2.13 -0.01
CA PRO A 99 23.64 2.18 -0.70
C PRO A 99 24.76 1.51 0.09
N GLY A 100 25.57 0.68 -0.60
CA GLY A 100 26.62 -0.11 0.04
C GLY A 100 26.13 -1.22 0.96
N ALA A 101 24.89 -1.69 0.77
CA ALA A 101 24.23 -2.73 1.60
C ALA A 101 24.11 -2.34 3.09
N ARG A 102 24.25 -1.06 3.44
CA ARG A 102 24.02 -0.57 4.81
C ARG A 102 22.52 -0.59 5.13
N SER A 103 22.20 -0.78 6.41
CA SER A 103 20.81 -0.77 6.90
C SER A 103 20.77 -0.14 8.30
N LEU A 104 19.57 0.15 8.80
CA LEU A 104 19.40 0.63 10.18
C LEU A 104 19.97 -0.35 11.20
N LYS A 105 19.91 -1.67 10.93
CA LYS A 105 20.52 -2.67 11.80
C LYS A 105 22.05 -2.52 11.88
N HIS A 106 22.72 -2.19 10.77
CA HIS A 106 24.15 -1.90 10.77
C HIS A 106 24.44 -0.59 11.51
N ALA A 107 23.64 0.46 11.30
CA ALA A 107 23.79 1.72 12.02
C ALA A 107 23.61 1.53 13.53
N GLN A 108 22.64 0.73 13.97
CA GLN A 108 22.44 0.38 15.37
C GLN A 108 23.63 -0.34 15.99
N ALA A 109 24.25 -1.28 15.25
CA ALA A 109 25.45 -1.96 15.69
C ALA A 109 26.67 -1.02 15.81
N GLN A 110 26.64 0.13 15.12
CA GLN A 110 27.65 1.19 15.19
C GLN A 110 27.33 2.28 16.24
N GLY A 111 26.27 2.10 17.02
CA GLY A 111 25.91 2.99 18.13
C GLY A 111 24.76 3.95 17.82
N ALA A 112 24.15 3.90 16.65
CA ALA A 112 22.98 4.71 16.35
C ALA A 112 21.79 4.31 17.25
N ARG A 113 21.04 5.30 17.73
CA ARG A 113 19.89 5.12 18.59
C ARG A 113 18.64 4.84 17.72
N ILE A 114 18.22 3.58 17.70
CA ILE A 114 17.09 3.14 16.88
C ILE A 114 16.10 2.38 17.77
N GLU A 115 14.88 2.89 17.83
CA GLU A 115 13.79 2.35 18.63
C GLU A 115 12.74 1.72 17.72
N ILE A 116 12.42 0.46 17.97
CA ILE A 116 11.34 -0.24 17.26
C ILE A 116 10.03 0.08 17.96
N VAL A 117 9.09 0.60 17.19
CA VAL A 117 7.76 0.93 17.66
C VAL A 117 6.70 0.11 16.93
N TYR A 118 5.56 -0.12 17.58
CA TYR A 118 4.40 -0.82 17.00
C TYR A 118 3.28 0.15 16.60
N SER A 119 3.39 1.38 17.05
CA SER A 119 2.51 2.49 16.68
C SER A 119 3.34 3.78 16.54
N PRO A 120 2.99 4.69 15.60
CA PRO A 120 3.61 6.02 15.56
C PRO A 120 3.44 6.78 16.89
N LEU A 121 2.38 6.51 17.66
CA LEU A 121 2.12 7.10 18.98
C LEU A 121 3.17 6.72 20.02
N ASP A 122 3.81 5.56 19.89
CA ASP A 122 4.88 5.14 20.81
C ASP A 122 6.08 6.08 20.71
N ALA A 123 6.33 6.65 19.51
CA ALA A 123 7.40 7.60 19.30
C ALA A 123 7.22 8.92 20.10
N LEU A 124 5.98 9.31 20.43
CA LEU A 124 5.72 10.45 21.31
C LEU A 124 6.16 10.20 22.75
N ASN A 125 6.04 8.96 23.23
CA ASN A 125 6.50 8.61 24.56
C ASN A 125 8.03 8.59 24.61
N ILE A 126 8.69 8.17 23.53
CA ILE A 126 10.14 8.25 23.37
C ILE A 126 10.58 9.73 23.38
N ALA A 127 9.90 10.60 22.64
CA ALA A 127 10.20 12.03 22.62
C ALA A 127 10.04 12.67 23.99
N ALA A 128 8.96 12.39 24.72
CA ALA A 128 8.72 12.89 26.06
C ALA A 128 9.79 12.43 27.07
N ALA A 129 10.31 11.21 26.91
CA ALA A 129 11.33 10.66 27.79
C ALA A 129 12.76 11.16 27.46
N ASN A 130 12.98 11.77 26.31
CA ASN A 130 14.29 12.23 25.82
C ASN A 130 14.23 13.69 25.35
N PRO A 131 13.96 14.64 26.24
CA PRO A 131 13.74 16.06 25.86
C PRO A 131 14.98 16.75 25.26
N GLY A 132 16.16 16.20 25.46
CA GLY A 132 17.42 16.70 24.88
C GLY A 132 17.75 16.16 23.49
N ASP A 133 16.97 15.21 22.98
CA ASP A 133 17.17 14.54 21.69
C ASP A 133 16.01 14.81 20.75
N THR A 134 16.27 14.77 19.45
CA THR A 134 15.22 14.81 18.42
C THR A 134 14.80 13.39 18.06
N VAL A 135 13.51 13.08 18.21
CA VAL A 135 12.94 11.79 17.79
C VAL A 135 12.38 11.93 16.39
N VAL A 136 12.91 11.16 15.45
CA VAL A 136 12.47 11.13 14.05
C VAL A 136 11.73 9.82 13.78
N PHE A 137 10.42 9.90 13.57
CA PHE A 137 9.62 8.76 13.12
C PHE A 137 9.72 8.60 11.61
N LEU A 138 10.06 7.40 11.15
CA LEU A 138 10.10 7.07 9.72
C LEU A 138 8.68 6.71 9.24
N GLY A 139 8.02 7.68 8.60
CA GLY A 139 6.67 7.55 8.09
C GLY A 139 6.65 6.82 6.73
N ILE A 140 6.82 5.49 6.73
CA ILE A 140 6.74 4.66 5.54
C ILE A 140 5.40 3.94 5.51
N GLY A 141 4.74 3.96 4.36
CA GLY A 141 3.45 3.33 4.17
C GLY A 141 2.72 3.85 2.94
N PHE A 142 1.55 3.32 2.74
CA PHE A 142 0.55 3.84 1.81
C PHE A 142 -0.50 4.66 2.57
N GLU A 143 -1.62 4.94 1.93
CA GLU A 143 -2.74 5.68 2.51
C GLU A 143 -3.33 5.02 3.76
N THR A 144 -3.05 3.74 3.99
CA THR A 144 -3.48 3.00 5.19
C THR A 144 -2.79 3.48 6.47
N THR A 145 -1.52 3.85 6.40
CA THR A 145 -0.72 4.21 7.59
C THR A 145 -0.64 5.72 7.81
N ALA A 146 -0.69 6.51 6.75
CA ALA A 146 -0.56 7.95 6.81
C ALA A 146 -1.59 8.65 7.74
N PRO A 147 -2.87 8.22 7.85
CA PRO A 147 -3.82 8.81 8.80
C PRO A 147 -3.40 8.65 10.26
N THR A 148 -2.79 7.51 10.63
CA THR A 148 -2.31 7.31 12.00
C THR A 148 -1.10 8.21 12.29
N VAL A 149 -0.24 8.44 11.30
CA VAL A 149 0.88 9.39 11.42
C VAL A 149 0.37 10.83 11.56
N ALA A 150 -0.66 11.21 10.79
CA ALA A 150 -1.33 12.51 10.92
C ALA A 150 -1.93 12.70 12.33
N ALA A 151 -2.62 11.67 12.85
CA ALA A 151 -3.14 11.68 14.21
C ALA A 151 -2.02 11.82 15.26
N THR A 152 -0.86 11.21 15.01
CA THR A 152 0.31 11.33 15.90
C THR A 152 0.86 12.76 15.89
N LEU A 153 0.95 13.41 14.74
CA LEU A 153 1.33 14.83 14.64
C LEU A 153 0.37 15.72 15.44
N MET A 154 -0.94 15.54 15.26
CA MET A 154 -1.96 16.26 16.04
C MET A 154 -1.76 16.09 17.55
N MET A 155 -1.45 14.84 17.99
CA MET A 155 -1.20 14.59 19.41
C MET A 155 0.14 15.17 19.90
N ALA A 156 1.17 15.22 19.04
CA ALA A 156 2.44 15.88 19.37
C ALA A 156 2.23 17.37 19.64
N GLU A 157 1.46 18.06 18.79
CA GLU A 157 1.08 19.48 18.97
C GLU A 157 0.31 19.68 20.29
N GLN A 158 -0.71 18.84 20.57
CA GLN A 158 -1.48 18.93 21.81
C GLN A 158 -0.62 18.70 23.06
N ARG A 159 0.40 17.81 22.97
CA ARG A 159 1.35 17.55 24.07
C ARG A 159 2.53 18.52 24.11
N LYS A 160 2.63 19.45 23.12
CA LYS A 160 3.72 20.42 22.96
C LYS A 160 5.10 19.75 22.95
N LEU A 161 5.22 18.69 22.14
CA LEU A 161 6.46 17.95 21.93
C LEU A 161 7.21 18.52 20.73
N ASP A 162 8.05 19.51 20.97
CA ASP A 162 8.82 20.22 19.94
C ASP A 162 10.00 19.39 19.39
N ASN A 163 10.33 18.28 20.06
CA ASN A 163 11.42 17.40 19.71
C ASN A 163 10.97 16.13 18.94
N PHE A 164 9.71 16.08 18.49
CA PHE A 164 9.18 15.02 17.64
C PHE A 164 9.08 15.48 16.18
N CYS A 165 9.65 14.68 15.27
CA CYS A 165 9.60 14.93 13.83
C CYS A 165 9.16 13.67 13.08
N VAL A 166 8.59 13.86 11.88
CA VAL A 166 8.28 12.77 10.95
C VAL A 166 9.07 12.99 9.67
N LEU A 167 9.84 11.99 9.26
CA LEU A 167 10.35 11.90 7.90
C LEU A 167 9.30 11.15 7.07
N SER A 168 8.51 11.88 6.29
CA SER A 168 7.46 11.30 5.46
C SER A 168 8.06 10.68 4.20
N LEU A 169 7.90 9.38 4.07
CA LEU A 169 8.29 8.56 2.91
C LEU A 169 7.07 7.78 2.38
N HIS A 170 5.86 8.29 2.69
CA HIS A 170 4.62 7.68 2.25
C HIS A 170 4.48 7.73 0.73
N LYS A 171 3.86 6.71 0.18
CA LYS A 171 3.54 6.56 -1.23
C LYS A 171 2.02 6.54 -1.42
N LEU A 172 1.56 6.94 -2.60
CA LEU A 172 0.15 6.97 -2.97
C LEU A 172 -0.13 5.97 -4.10
N VAL A 173 -1.17 5.16 -3.92
CA VAL A 173 -1.52 4.09 -4.87
C VAL A 173 -2.11 4.63 -6.18
N PRO A 174 -3.08 5.56 -6.22
CA PRO A 174 -3.65 6.00 -7.50
C PRO A 174 -2.64 6.57 -8.49
N PRO A 175 -1.65 7.42 -8.12
CA PRO A 175 -0.67 7.92 -9.06
C PRO A 175 0.24 6.84 -9.67
N VAL A 176 0.61 5.81 -8.91
CA VAL A 176 1.43 4.72 -9.45
C VAL A 176 0.66 3.86 -10.44
N LEU A 177 -0.65 3.67 -10.25
CA LEU A 177 -1.50 2.95 -11.22
C LEU A 177 -1.53 3.70 -12.56
N ARG A 178 -1.63 5.03 -12.53
CA ARG A 178 -1.54 5.87 -13.73
C ARG A 178 -0.19 5.71 -14.42
N ALA A 179 0.90 5.84 -13.66
CA ALA A 179 2.24 5.69 -14.20
C ALA A 179 2.49 4.32 -14.85
N LEU A 180 1.93 3.24 -14.28
CA LEU A 180 2.00 1.88 -14.85
C LEU A 180 1.23 1.74 -16.16
N LEU A 181 0.13 2.48 -16.35
CA LEU A 181 -0.65 2.47 -17.59
C LEU A 181 -0.09 3.41 -18.66
N ASP A 182 0.60 4.48 -18.26
CA ASP A 182 1.28 5.41 -19.16
C ASP A 182 2.58 4.82 -19.75
N ASP A 183 3.13 3.80 -19.11
CA ASP A 183 4.33 3.10 -19.61
C ASP A 183 3.97 2.24 -20.83
N LYS A 184 4.34 2.71 -22.01
CA LYS A 184 4.04 2.06 -23.30
C LYS A 184 4.75 0.73 -23.49
N ASP A 185 5.91 0.56 -22.85
CA ASP A 185 6.70 -0.68 -22.84
C ASP A 185 6.33 -1.58 -21.65
N GLY A 186 5.30 -1.18 -20.92
CA GLY A 186 4.86 -1.80 -19.69
C GLY A 186 4.34 -3.23 -19.81
N CYS A 187 4.04 -3.81 -18.68
CA CYS A 187 3.69 -5.24 -18.54
C CYS A 187 2.33 -5.64 -19.13
N GLY A 188 1.63 -4.75 -19.85
CA GLY A 188 0.37 -5.03 -20.54
C GLY A 188 -0.76 -5.41 -19.55
N VAL A 189 -0.91 -4.65 -18.46
CA VAL A 189 -1.99 -4.82 -17.49
C VAL A 189 -3.34 -4.59 -18.15
N GLN A 190 -4.26 -5.51 -17.94
CA GLN A 190 -5.60 -5.45 -18.52
C GLN A 190 -6.70 -5.26 -17.47
N ALA A 191 -6.39 -5.46 -16.18
CA ALA A 191 -7.29 -5.23 -15.05
C ALA A 191 -6.50 -5.06 -13.75
N PHE A 192 -7.06 -4.36 -12.78
CA PHE A 192 -6.45 -4.20 -11.46
C PHE A 192 -7.30 -4.82 -10.36
N LEU A 193 -6.65 -5.65 -9.53
CA LEU A 193 -7.14 -6.01 -8.21
C LEU A 193 -6.69 -4.94 -7.21
N LEU A 194 -7.61 -4.03 -6.89
CA LEU A 194 -7.32 -2.90 -6.01
C LEU A 194 -7.23 -3.30 -4.54
N PRO A 195 -6.35 -2.65 -3.76
CA PRO A 195 -6.07 -3.03 -2.39
C PRO A 195 -7.22 -2.66 -1.45
N GLY A 196 -7.89 -3.65 -0.88
CA GLY A 196 -8.98 -3.44 0.07
C GLY A 196 -8.59 -2.53 1.23
N HIS A 197 -7.38 -2.70 1.81
CA HIS A 197 -6.92 -1.85 2.91
C HIS A 197 -6.81 -0.36 2.53
N VAL A 198 -6.22 -0.03 1.40
CA VAL A 198 -6.10 1.37 0.93
C VAL A 198 -7.48 1.93 0.63
N SER A 199 -8.35 1.13 0.02
CA SER A 199 -9.71 1.53 -0.34
C SER A 199 -10.61 1.79 0.89
N THR A 200 -10.30 1.21 2.07
CA THR A 200 -10.99 1.60 3.32
C THR A 200 -10.80 3.08 3.67
N ILE A 201 -9.68 3.66 3.25
CA ILE A 201 -9.38 5.08 3.47
C ILE A 201 -9.89 5.92 2.31
N LEU A 202 -9.56 5.53 1.07
CA LEU A 202 -9.80 6.35 -0.12
C LEU A 202 -11.23 6.24 -0.67
N GLY A 203 -11.88 5.09 -0.55
CA GLY A 203 -13.10 4.76 -1.31
C GLY A 203 -12.77 4.41 -2.76
N LEU A 204 -13.72 4.63 -3.67
CA LEU A 204 -13.62 4.28 -5.09
C LEU A 204 -13.24 5.45 -5.98
N GLU A 205 -13.62 6.66 -5.60
CA GLU A 205 -13.50 7.87 -6.45
C GLU A 205 -12.09 8.09 -6.99
N PRO A 206 -10.99 7.96 -6.21
CA PRO A 206 -9.63 8.18 -6.71
C PRO A 206 -9.15 7.17 -7.75
N TYR A 207 -9.88 6.09 -7.95
CA TYR A 207 -9.60 5.07 -8.97
C TYR A 207 -10.43 5.23 -10.25
N GLY A 208 -11.38 6.18 -10.28
CA GLY A 208 -12.34 6.34 -11.38
C GLY A 208 -11.69 6.47 -12.76
N PHE A 209 -10.52 7.10 -12.82
CA PHE A 209 -9.75 7.29 -14.05
C PHE A 209 -9.37 5.96 -14.74
N LEU A 210 -9.22 4.86 -14.01
CA LEU A 210 -8.88 3.55 -14.59
C LEU A 210 -9.93 3.11 -15.62
N ALA A 211 -11.20 3.29 -15.29
CA ALA A 211 -12.30 2.97 -16.21
C ALA A 211 -12.58 4.07 -17.21
N SER A 212 -12.60 5.34 -16.77
CA SER A 212 -13.03 6.47 -17.61
C SER A 212 -11.99 6.90 -18.64
N GLU A 213 -10.70 6.90 -18.30
CA GLU A 213 -9.63 7.35 -19.18
C GLU A 213 -8.91 6.18 -19.88
N TYR A 214 -8.60 5.12 -19.12
CA TYR A 214 -7.81 3.99 -19.65
C TYR A 214 -8.65 2.79 -20.11
N ARG A 215 -9.96 2.79 -19.81
CA ARG A 215 -10.87 1.67 -20.10
C ARG A 215 -10.38 0.34 -19.51
N VAL A 216 -9.78 0.39 -18.32
CA VAL A 216 -9.25 -0.76 -17.59
C VAL A 216 -10.19 -1.10 -16.45
N PRO A 217 -10.76 -2.32 -16.39
CA PRO A 217 -11.50 -2.85 -15.26
C PRO A 217 -10.68 -2.79 -13.98
N ALA A 218 -11.31 -2.38 -12.88
CA ALA A 218 -10.65 -2.36 -11.58
C ALA A 218 -11.63 -2.77 -10.48
N VAL A 219 -11.22 -3.70 -9.63
CA VAL A 219 -12.10 -4.24 -8.59
C VAL A 219 -11.39 -4.17 -7.25
N VAL A 220 -12.02 -3.50 -6.28
CA VAL A 220 -11.58 -3.56 -4.89
C VAL A 220 -11.94 -4.91 -4.32
N GLY A 221 -10.93 -5.72 -4.00
CA GLY A 221 -11.09 -7.07 -3.46
C GLY A 221 -10.70 -7.18 -1.99
N GLY A 222 -11.35 -8.15 -1.29
CA GLY A 222 -10.83 -8.65 -0.03
C GLY A 222 -9.67 -9.61 -0.23
N PHE A 223 -9.23 -10.25 0.84
CA PHE A 223 -7.97 -10.99 0.85
C PHE A 223 -8.13 -12.50 0.94
N GLU A 224 -9.35 -12.99 1.13
CA GLU A 224 -9.64 -14.42 1.18
C GLU A 224 -9.79 -14.98 -0.25
N PRO A 225 -9.59 -16.29 -0.45
CA PRO A 225 -9.68 -16.91 -1.78
C PRO A 225 -10.97 -16.61 -2.55
N VAL A 226 -12.10 -16.64 -1.85
CA VAL A 226 -13.43 -16.32 -2.42
C VAL A 226 -13.50 -14.87 -2.87
N ASP A 227 -12.96 -13.93 -2.09
CA ASP A 227 -12.95 -12.51 -2.45
C ASP A 227 -12.15 -12.25 -3.74
N ILE A 228 -10.97 -12.87 -3.81
CA ILE A 228 -10.08 -12.74 -4.96
C ILE A 228 -10.72 -13.34 -6.21
N LEU A 229 -11.26 -14.55 -6.11
CA LEU A 229 -11.94 -15.19 -7.23
C LEU A 229 -13.18 -14.42 -7.70
N GLN A 230 -13.95 -13.86 -6.76
CA GLN A 230 -15.11 -13.00 -7.09
C GLN A 230 -14.66 -11.75 -7.84
N ALA A 231 -13.57 -11.10 -7.41
CA ALA A 231 -13.02 -9.94 -8.10
C ALA A 231 -12.56 -10.30 -9.51
N LEU A 232 -11.89 -11.44 -9.70
CA LEU A 232 -11.46 -11.92 -11.02
C LEU A 232 -12.65 -12.22 -11.95
N CYS A 233 -13.73 -12.80 -11.43
CA CYS A 233 -14.97 -13.01 -12.21
C CYS A 233 -15.53 -11.67 -12.72
N ILE A 234 -15.62 -10.67 -11.84
CA ILE A 234 -16.12 -9.33 -12.20
C ILE A 234 -15.24 -8.69 -13.29
N MET A 235 -13.90 -8.78 -13.14
CA MET A 235 -12.97 -8.24 -14.16
C MET A 235 -13.15 -8.94 -15.50
N ALA A 236 -13.27 -10.27 -15.52
CA ALA A 236 -13.46 -11.04 -16.73
C ALA A 236 -14.80 -10.70 -17.42
N GLU A 237 -15.88 -10.58 -16.67
CA GLU A 237 -17.20 -10.15 -17.15
C GLU A 237 -17.15 -8.76 -17.76
N GLN A 238 -16.54 -7.78 -17.07
CA GLN A 238 -16.39 -6.42 -17.59
C GLN A 238 -15.60 -6.38 -18.90
N ARG A 239 -14.56 -7.20 -19.03
CA ARG A 239 -13.78 -7.30 -20.27
C ARG A 239 -14.56 -7.98 -21.40
N ARG A 240 -15.30 -9.04 -21.09
CA ARG A 240 -16.16 -9.73 -22.06
C ARG A 240 -17.20 -8.75 -22.64
N ASP A 241 -17.84 -7.98 -21.76
CA ASP A 241 -18.95 -7.10 -22.09
C ASP A 241 -18.50 -5.69 -22.56
N ASP A 242 -17.19 -5.45 -22.64
CA ASP A 242 -16.55 -4.15 -22.94
C ASP A 242 -17.09 -3.00 -22.08
N ALA A 243 -17.38 -3.26 -20.83
CA ALA A 243 -17.98 -2.34 -19.86
C ALA A 243 -17.07 -2.13 -18.64
N PRO A 244 -15.88 -1.51 -18.81
CA PRO A 244 -14.95 -1.31 -17.69
C PRO A 244 -15.52 -0.36 -16.65
N ALA A 245 -15.40 -0.75 -15.39
CA ALA A 245 -15.86 0.01 -14.22
C ALA A 245 -14.92 -0.21 -13.04
N VAL A 246 -14.96 0.71 -12.08
CA VAL A 246 -14.38 0.51 -10.74
C VAL A 246 -15.48 -0.05 -9.84
N VAL A 247 -15.30 -1.26 -9.34
CA VAL A 247 -16.32 -1.99 -8.56
C VAL A 247 -15.79 -2.34 -7.17
N ASN A 248 -16.63 -2.15 -6.16
CA ASN A 248 -16.36 -2.58 -4.80
C ASN A 248 -16.94 -3.99 -4.55
N ALA A 249 -16.09 -5.00 -4.60
CA ALA A 249 -16.41 -6.38 -4.23
C ALA A 249 -16.13 -6.68 -2.74
N TYR A 250 -15.64 -5.70 -1.97
CA TYR A 250 -15.27 -5.85 -0.55
C TYR A 250 -16.16 -5.02 0.38
N GLN A 251 -17.46 -4.99 0.11
CA GLN A 251 -18.46 -4.12 0.79
C GLN A 251 -18.52 -4.31 2.31
N ARG A 252 -18.11 -5.48 2.84
CA ARG A 252 -18.10 -5.71 4.30
C ARG A 252 -17.04 -4.89 5.04
N ALA A 253 -16.05 -4.33 4.34
CA ALA A 253 -14.96 -3.55 4.93
C ALA A 253 -14.75 -2.19 4.26
N VAL A 254 -15.14 -2.03 3.00
CA VAL A 254 -14.91 -0.83 2.21
C VAL A 254 -16.24 -0.18 1.87
N SER A 255 -16.40 1.10 2.25
CA SER A 255 -17.47 1.94 1.71
C SER A 255 -16.97 2.63 0.43
N ASP A 256 -17.88 2.92 -0.49
CA ASP A 256 -17.54 3.58 -1.75
C ASP A 256 -16.97 5.00 -1.54
N GLN A 257 -17.29 5.64 -0.43
CA GLN A 257 -16.77 6.95 -0.04
C GLN A 257 -15.47 6.90 0.77
N GLY A 258 -15.02 5.71 1.17
CA GLY A 258 -13.87 5.53 2.06
C GLY A 258 -14.13 6.02 3.48
N ASN A 259 -13.09 6.53 4.13
CA ASN A 259 -13.15 7.08 5.48
C ASN A 259 -12.96 8.62 5.45
N PRO A 260 -14.06 9.42 5.53
CA PRO A 260 -13.96 10.89 5.44
C PRO A 260 -13.11 11.50 6.55
N ARG A 261 -13.14 10.92 7.78
CA ARG A 261 -12.32 11.43 8.90
C ARG A 261 -10.83 11.21 8.67
N ALA A 262 -10.45 10.05 8.17
CA ALA A 262 -9.06 9.75 7.83
C ALA A 262 -8.57 10.65 6.69
N ARG A 263 -9.38 10.86 5.65
CA ARG A 263 -9.07 11.77 4.54
C ARG A 263 -8.90 13.21 5.00
N ALA A 264 -9.81 13.74 5.80
CA ALA A 264 -9.70 15.09 6.36
C ALA A 264 -8.44 15.28 7.19
N LEU A 265 -8.06 14.27 7.97
CA LEU A 265 -6.83 14.30 8.76
C LEU A 265 -5.58 14.30 7.87
N LEU A 266 -5.58 13.49 6.81
CA LEU A 266 -4.52 13.51 5.81
C LEU A 266 -4.39 14.89 5.15
N GLU A 267 -5.48 15.49 4.73
CA GLU A 267 -5.51 16.81 4.09
C GLU A 267 -5.03 17.93 5.03
N THR A 268 -5.18 17.75 6.35
CA THR A 268 -4.71 18.72 7.35
C THR A 268 -3.19 18.70 7.47
N TYR A 269 -2.57 17.52 7.52
CA TYR A 269 -1.14 17.39 7.84
C TYR A 269 -0.26 17.13 6.63
N PHE A 270 -0.83 16.62 5.54
CA PHE A 270 -0.07 16.24 4.36
C PHE A 270 -0.56 16.94 3.09
N MET A 271 0.31 17.01 2.12
CA MET A 271 0.00 17.40 0.75
C MET A 271 0.69 16.44 -0.22
N PRO A 272 0.11 16.18 -1.40
CA PRO A 272 0.76 15.40 -2.44
C PRO A 272 2.12 16.00 -2.83
N SER A 273 3.07 15.14 -3.08
CA SER A 273 4.42 15.50 -3.54
C SER A 273 4.94 14.47 -4.51
N ASP A 274 5.93 14.84 -5.29
CA ASP A 274 6.65 13.87 -6.12
C ASP A 274 7.40 12.90 -5.23
N ALA A 275 7.44 11.63 -5.64
CA ALA A 275 8.16 10.61 -4.91
C ALA A 275 8.97 9.71 -5.83
N LEU A 276 10.08 9.22 -5.28
CA LEU A 276 10.92 8.21 -5.92
C LEU A 276 10.41 6.82 -5.55
N TRP A 277 10.20 5.97 -6.55
CA TRP A 277 9.82 4.58 -6.35
C TRP A 277 10.95 3.67 -6.80
N ARG A 278 11.36 2.74 -5.93
CA ARG A 278 12.37 1.73 -6.30
C ARG A 278 11.84 0.91 -7.47
N GLY A 279 12.61 0.84 -8.55
CA GLY A 279 12.26 0.11 -9.76
C GLY A 279 11.35 0.84 -10.76
N LEU A 280 10.72 1.96 -10.35
CA LEU A 280 9.84 2.75 -11.23
C LEU A 280 10.35 4.18 -11.46
N GLY A 281 11.27 4.67 -10.61
CA GLY A 281 11.82 6.03 -10.72
C GLY A 281 10.90 7.11 -10.13
N PRO A 282 11.03 8.36 -10.58
CA PRO A 282 10.22 9.48 -10.10
C PRO A 282 8.80 9.41 -10.66
N ILE A 283 7.81 9.50 -9.78
CA ILE A 283 6.39 9.57 -10.15
C ILE A 283 5.79 10.84 -9.55
N PRO A 284 5.23 11.74 -10.36
CA PRO A 284 4.64 12.99 -9.89
C PRO A 284 3.46 12.73 -8.94
N ASN A 285 3.34 13.56 -7.90
CA ASN A 285 2.24 13.53 -6.92
C ASN A 285 1.97 12.15 -6.29
N SER A 286 3.00 11.31 -6.19
CA SER A 286 2.88 9.93 -5.71
C SER A 286 3.39 9.70 -4.30
N GLY A 287 3.72 10.76 -3.59
CA GLY A 287 4.11 10.77 -2.19
C GLY A 287 3.32 11.77 -1.37
N LEU A 288 3.60 11.82 -0.07
CA LEU A 288 3.03 12.78 0.88
C LEU A 288 4.15 13.55 1.56
N ALA A 289 4.18 14.87 1.36
CA ALA A 289 4.98 15.79 2.13
C ALA A 289 4.16 16.35 3.30
N LEU A 290 4.82 16.68 4.41
CA LEU A 290 4.18 17.42 5.49
C LEU A 290 3.86 18.84 5.00
N ARG A 291 2.68 19.36 5.39
CA ARG A 291 2.36 20.77 5.18
C ARG A 291 3.27 21.64 6.04
N PRO A 292 3.67 22.82 5.55
CA PRO A 292 4.30 23.84 6.39
C PRO A 292 3.39 24.19 7.58
N ALA A 293 4.01 24.33 8.76
CA ALA A 293 3.32 24.74 9.99
C ALA A 293 2.77 26.17 9.91
#